data_67eccd4fc671c344ff034c23ffa1c768
#
_entry.id   67eccd4fc671c344ff034c23ffa1c768
#
_cell.length_a   1.000
_cell.length_b   1.000
_cell.length_c   1.000
_cell.angle_alpha   90.00
_cell.angle_beta   90.00
_cell.angle_gamma   90.00
#
_symmetry.space_group_name_H-M   'P 1'
#
loop_
_entity.id
_entity.type
_entity.pdbx_description
1 polymer ?
#
loop_
_entity_poly.entity_id
_entity_poly.type
_entity_poly.pdbx_seq_one_letter_code
_entity_poly.pdbx_strand_id
1 'polypeptide(L)'
;MKDEHFECALRRDGFDDIERKNLPPGMRVPEHAHPFDIRALVLEGEIRLTVEGDEHAYREGDIFVMPAGHRHAEAVGPDGVDYLVGRRKTPALANDPLRT
;
A
#
# COMPACT_ATOMS: atom_id res chain seq x y z
N MET A 1 -6.64 -8.08 17.95
CA MET A 1 -5.92 -6.86 17.61
C MET A 1 -6.16 -6.51 16.17
N LYS A 2 -6.20 -5.22 15.87
CA LYS A 2 -6.47 -4.75 14.50
C LYS A 2 -5.49 -5.31 13.49
N ASP A 3 -4.21 -5.27 13.83
CA ASP A 3 -3.17 -5.72 12.92
C ASP A 3 -3.21 -7.21 12.67
N GLU A 4 -3.59 -7.99 13.69
CA GLU A 4 -3.72 -9.44 13.52
C GLU A 4 -4.90 -9.79 12.63
N HIS A 5 -6.02 -9.11 12.82
CA HIS A 5 -7.19 -9.31 11.97
C HIS A 5 -6.91 -8.91 10.53
N PHE A 6 -6.19 -7.81 10.36
CA PHE A 6 -5.84 -7.33 9.04
C PHE A 6 -4.89 -8.31 8.35
N GLU A 7 -3.91 -8.83 9.08
CA GLU A 7 -2.98 -9.80 8.51
C GLU A 7 -3.73 -11.07 8.07
N CYS A 8 -4.67 -11.54 8.87
CA CYS A 8 -5.48 -12.70 8.48
C CYS A 8 -6.25 -12.43 7.19
N ALA A 9 -6.83 -11.24 7.08
CA ALA A 9 -7.57 -10.86 5.88
C ALA A 9 -6.66 -10.79 4.67
N LEU A 10 -5.44 -10.26 4.84
CA LEU A 10 -4.47 -10.22 3.75
C LEU A 10 -4.16 -11.62 3.24
N ARG A 11 -3.88 -12.55 4.14
CA ARG A 11 -3.55 -13.92 3.75
C ARG A 11 -4.72 -14.62 3.08
N ARG A 12 -5.92 -14.43 3.64
CA ARG A 12 -7.13 -14.99 3.05
C ARG A 12 -7.32 -14.52 1.61
N ASP A 13 -6.96 -13.27 1.33
CA ASP A 13 -7.16 -12.67 0.01
C ASP A 13 -5.94 -12.77 -0.90
N GLY A 14 -4.93 -13.54 -0.49
CA GLY A 14 -3.75 -13.80 -1.33
C GLY A 14 -2.64 -12.77 -1.24
N PHE A 15 -2.71 -11.83 -0.30
CA PHE A 15 -1.66 -10.86 -0.07
C PHE A 15 -0.64 -11.46 0.90
N ASP A 16 0.15 -12.41 0.41
CA ASP A 16 1.02 -13.21 1.27
C ASP A 16 2.37 -12.58 1.57
N ASP A 17 2.77 -11.59 0.78
CA ASP A 17 4.02 -10.86 1.03
C ASP A 17 3.70 -9.70 1.96
N ILE A 18 3.84 -9.95 3.26
CA ILE A 18 3.41 -9.02 4.29
C ILE A 18 4.62 -8.43 5.01
N GLU A 19 4.60 -7.11 5.18
CA GLU A 19 5.70 -6.39 5.81
C GLU A 19 5.15 -5.25 6.65
N ARG A 20 5.79 -4.99 7.78
CA ARG A 20 5.52 -3.79 8.56
C ARG A 20 6.55 -2.75 8.18
N LYS A 21 6.11 -1.56 7.79
CA LYS A 21 7.00 -0.49 7.36
C LYS A 21 6.85 0.72 8.27
N ASN A 22 7.98 1.34 8.53
CA ASN A 22 8.02 2.59 9.27
C ASN A 22 8.80 3.61 8.44
N LEU A 23 8.15 4.69 8.05
CA LEU A 23 8.77 5.71 7.23
C LEU A 23 8.93 7.00 8.03
N PRO A 24 10.07 7.69 7.86
CA PRO A 24 10.35 8.88 8.67
C PRO A 24 9.46 10.07 8.32
N PRO A 25 9.33 11.02 9.26
CA PRO A 25 8.54 12.23 9.01
C PRO A 25 8.99 12.97 7.77
N GLY A 26 8.02 13.43 7.00
CA GLY A 26 8.30 14.25 5.83
C GLY A 26 8.89 13.56 4.62
N MET A 27 9.05 12.25 4.69
CA MET A 27 9.59 11.50 3.55
C MET A 27 8.67 11.64 2.35
N ARG A 28 9.26 11.80 1.17
CA ARG A 28 8.51 11.87 -0.09
C ARG A 28 9.02 10.81 -1.03
N VAL A 29 8.08 10.15 -1.69
CA VAL A 29 8.40 9.15 -2.70
C VAL A 29 7.82 9.64 -4.03
N PRO A 30 8.65 9.83 -5.06
CA PRO A 30 8.17 10.32 -6.35
C PRO A 30 7.19 9.34 -6.99
N GLU A 31 6.49 9.83 -8.00
CA GLU A 31 5.51 9.01 -8.70
C GLU A 31 6.13 7.71 -9.23
N HIS A 32 5.47 6.61 -8.94
CA HIS A 32 5.92 5.27 -9.35
C HIS A 32 4.72 4.33 -9.41
N ALA A 33 4.94 3.14 -9.90
CA ALA A 33 3.91 2.09 -9.93
C ALA A 33 4.57 0.77 -9.58
N HIS A 34 3.76 -0.17 -9.09
CA HIS A 34 4.23 -1.50 -8.74
C HIS A 34 3.57 -2.55 -9.63
N PRO A 35 4.25 -3.66 -9.93
CA PRO A 35 3.66 -4.75 -10.71
C PRO A 35 2.80 -5.69 -9.86
N PHE A 36 2.37 -5.24 -8.69
CA PHE A 36 1.56 -6.05 -7.77
C PHE A 36 0.53 -5.16 -7.09
N ASP A 37 -0.51 -5.80 -6.55
CA ASP A 37 -1.53 -5.11 -5.76
C ASP A 37 -1.02 -4.88 -4.35
N ILE A 38 -1.40 -3.76 -3.76
CA ILE A 38 -1.06 -3.40 -2.39
C ILE A 38 -2.33 -3.15 -1.59
N ARG A 39 -2.34 -3.64 -0.36
CA ARG A 39 -3.37 -3.31 0.62
C ARG A 39 -2.67 -3.07 1.95
N ALA A 40 -2.92 -1.93 2.58
CA ALA A 40 -2.21 -1.54 3.78
C ALA A 40 -3.14 -0.96 4.84
N LEU A 41 -2.79 -1.20 6.10
CA LEU A 41 -3.46 -0.63 7.26
C LEU A 41 -2.49 0.31 7.98
N VAL A 42 -2.89 1.56 8.15
CA VAL A 42 -2.07 2.52 8.89
C VAL A 42 -2.23 2.23 10.38
N LEU A 43 -1.11 1.98 11.04
CA LEU A 43 -1.09 1.69 12.47
C LEU A 43 -0.85 2.94 13.30
N GLU A 44 -0.08 3.90 12.76
CA GLU A 44 0.25 5.13 13.46
C GLU A 44 0.75 6.15 12.46
N GLY A 45 0.45 7.43 12.71
CA GLY A 45 0.92 8.52 11.85
C GLY A 45 0.03 8.75 10.65
N GLU A 46 0.62 9.31 9.60
CA GLU A 46 -0.15 9.69 8.42
C GLU A 46 0.68 9.52 7.15
N ILE A 47 0.03 9.04 6.10
CA ILE A 47 0.62 9.00 4.77
C ILE A 47 -0.40 9.57 3.79
N ARG A 48 0.08 10.34 2.82
CA ARG A 48 -0.75 10.92 1.77
C ARG A 48 -0.35 10.28 0.45
N LEU A 49 -1.35 9.84 -0.28
CA LEU A 49 -1.14 9.23 -1.60
C LEU A 49 -1.79 10.11 -2.65
N THR A 50 -1.04 10.39 -3.71
CA THR A 50 -1.54 11.19 -4.83
C THR A 50 -1.65 10.29 -6.05
N VAL A 51 -2.87 10.19 -6.59
CA VAL A 51 -3.17 9.39 -7.77
C VAL A 51 -3.87 10.30 -8.77
N GLU A 52 -3.30 10.44 -9.95
CA GLU A 52 -3.89 11.29 -11.00
C GLU A 52 -4.22 12.70 -10.52
N GLY A 53 -3.34 13.26 -9.68
CA GLY A 53 -3.53 14.60 -9.16
C GLY A 53 -4.40 14.71 -7.92
N ASP A 54 -5.06 13.62 -7.53
CA ASP A 54 -5.92 13.61 -6.35
C ASP A 54 -5.17 13.09 -5.14
N GLU A 55 -5.10 13.89 -4.10
CA GLU A 55 -4.39 13.55 -2.87
C GLU A 55 -5.38 13.09 -1.81
N HIS A 56 -5.07 11.94 -1.18
CA HIS A 56 -5.85 11.41 -0.07
C HIS A 56 -4.93 11.12 1.10
N ALA A 57 -5.35 11.52 2.30
CA ALA A 57 -4.60 11.27 3.52
C ALA A 57 -5.16 10.05 4.24
N TYR A 58 -4.26 9.22 4.73
CA TYR A 58 -4.62 8.02 5.49
C TYR A 58 -3.94 8.08 6.84
N ARG A 59 -4.73 7.89 7.89
CA ARG A 59 -4.27 7.99 9.29
C ARG A 59 -4.53 6.69 10.03
N GLU A 60 -4.18 6.66 11.29
CA GLU A 60 -4.36 5.45 12.11
C GLU A 60 -5.75 4.84 11.92
N GLY A 61 -5.78 3.56 11.61
CA GLY A 61 -7.01 2.81 11.38
C GLY A 61 -7.50 2.81 9.95
N ASP A 62 -6.94 3.66 9.10
CA ASP A 62 -7.36 3.71 7.69
C ASP A 62 -6.67 2.64 6.88
N ILE A 63 -7.37 2.16 5.87
CA ILE A 63 -6.85 1.18 4.93
C ILE A 63 -6.75 1.83 3.57
N PHE A 64 -5.61 1.64 2.89
CA PHE A 64 -5.51 2.07 1.50
C PHE A 64 -5.18 0.88 0.60
N VAL A 65 -5.61 1.00 -0.64
CA VAL A 65 -5.43 -0.03 -1.65
C VAL A 65 -4.81 0.62 -2.88
N MET A 66 -3.80 -0.03 -3.45
CA MET A 66 -3.19 0.46 -4.67
C MET A 66 -3.07 -0.71 -5.64
N PRO A 67 -3.93 -0.75 -6.66
CA PRO A 67 -3.87 -1.83 -7.65
C PRO A 67 -2.58 -1.80 -8.46
N ALA A 68 -2.18 -2.96 -8.96
CA ALA A 68 -1.00 -3.08 -9.81
C ALA A 68 -1.09 -2.11 -10.99
N GLY A 69 0.04 -1.48 -11.31
CA GLY A 69 0.13 -0.60 -12.46
C GLY A 69 -0.40 0.81 -12.25
N HIS A 70 -1.01 1.11 -11.11
CA HIS A 70 -1.49 2.47 -10.85
C HIS A 70 -0.34 3.35 -10.36
N ARG A 71 -0.12 4.44 -11.08
CA ARG A 71 0.94 5.39 -10.71
C ARG A 71 0.48 6.23 -9.52
N HIS A 72 1.36 6.41 -8.57
CA HIS A 72 1.07 7.19 -7.37
C HIS A 72 2.33 7.76 -6.76
N ALA A 73 2.17 8.86 -6.03
CA ALA A 73 3.24 9.46 -5.25
C ALA A 73 2.86 9.40 -3.78
N GLU A 74 3.84 9.47 -2.91
CA GLU A 74 3.62 9.36 -1.46
C GLU A 74 4.28 10.51 -0.73
N ALA A 75 3.63 10.96 0.37
CA ALA A 75 4.21 11.94 1.26
C ALA A 75 3.85 11.54 2.69
N VAL A 76 4.87 11.42 3.53
CA VAL A 76 4.68 11.04 4.93
C VAL A 76 4.44 12.29 5.77
N GLY A 77 3.51 12.19 6.72
CA GLY A 77 3.15 13.32 7.58
C GLY A 77 4.24 13.69 8.57
N PRO A 78 3.99 14.72 9.40
CA PRO A 78 5.01 15.29 10.29
C PRO A 78 5.47 14.36 11.41
N ASP A 79 4.71 13.33 11.71
CA ASP A 79 5.05 12.37 12.76
C ASP A 79 5.51 11.02 12.22
N GLY A 80 5.73 10.94 10.92
CA GLY A 80 6.07 9.67 10.29
C GLY A 80 4.83 8.82 10.06
N VAL A 81 5.04 7.58 9.61
CA VAL A 81 3.95 6.63 9.44
C VAL A 81 4.45 5.22 9.70
N ASP A 82 3.59 4.43 10.35
CA ASP A 82 3.83 3.03 10.61
C ASP A 82 2.64 2.29 10.04
N TYR A 83 2.88 1.34 9.13
CA TYR A 83 1.78 0.61 8.50
C TYR A 83 2.14 -0.83 8.19
N LEU A 84 1.10 -1.66 8.14
CA LEU A 84 1.21 -3.06 7.78
C LEU A 84 0.75 -3.19 6.34
N VAL A 85 1.60 -3.71 5.47
CA VAL A 85 1.31 -3.79 4.04
C VAL A 85 1.39 -5.22 3.55
N GLY A 86 0.43 -5.59 2.72
CA GLY A 86 0.46 -6.87 2.01
C GLY A 86 0.53 -6.62 0.51
N ARG A 87 1.26 -7.47 -0.18
CA ARG A 87 1.41 -7.42 -1.64
C ARG A 87 0.92 -8.72 -2.24
N ARG A 88 0.27 -8.59 -3.39
CA ARG A 88 -0.26 -9.75 -4.11
C ARG A 88 0.08 -9.60 -5.58
N LYS A 89 0.71 -10.62 -6.16
CA LYS A 89 0.96 -10.62 -7.60
C LYS A 89 -0.37 -10.76 -8.32
N THR A 90 -0.53 -9.98 -9.36
CA THR A 90 -1.76 -10.01 -10.15
C THR A 90 -1.67 -11.13 -11.17
N PRO A 91 -2.52 -12.15 -11.06
CA PRO A 91 -2.47 -13.26 -12.01
C PRO A 91 -2.58 -12.84 -13.48
N ALA A 92 -3.36 -11.80 -13.74
CA ALA A 92 -3.50 -11.28 -15.10
C ALA A 92 -2.18 -10.80 -15.67
N LEU A 93 -1.33 -10.19 -14.83
CA LEU A 93 0.00 -9.74 -15.27
C LEU A 93 0.92 -10.92 -15.52
N ALA A 94 0.79 -11.97 -14.71
CA ALA A 94 1.66 -13.13 -14.82
C ALA A 94 1.28 -14.02 -15.98
N ASN A 95 -0.01 -14.07 -16.34
CA ASN A 95 -0.55 -15.05 -17.26
C ASN A 95 -1.16 -14.49 -18.54
N ASP A 96 -0.97 -13.20 -18.78
CA ASP A 96 -1.53 -12.57 -19.98
C ASP A 96 -0.87 -13.14 -21.23
N PRO A 97 -1.62 -13.85 -22.09
CA PRO A 97 -1.04 -14.46 -23.27
C PRO A 97 -0.55 -13.44 -24.29
N LEU A 98 -1.05 -12.21 -24.22
CA LEU A 98 -0.62 -11.17 -25.15
C LEU A 98 0.78 -10.65 -24.83
N ARG A 99 1.31 -11.02 -23.67
CA ARG A 99 2.64 -10.60 -23.26
C ARG A 99 3.71 -11.63 -23.60
N THR A 100 3.29 -12.72 -24.13
CA THR A 100 4.20 -13.80 -24.57
C THR A 100 4.45 -13.72 -26.05
#